data_68f6d6e4bb655cda608fd29759e38c3d
#
_entry.id   68f6d6e4bb655cda608fd29759e38c3d
#
_cell.length_a   1.000
_cell.length_b   1.000
_cell.length_c   1.000
_cell.angle_alpha   90.00
_cell.angle_beta   90.00
_cell.angle_gamma   90.00
#
_symmetry.space_group_name_H-M   'P 1'
#
loop_
_entity.id
_entity.type
_entity.pdbx_description
1 polymer ?
#
loop_
_entity_poly.entity_id
_entity_poly.type
_entity_poly.pdbx_seq_one_letter_code
_entity_poly.pdbx_strand_id
1 'polypeptide(L)'
;VYDKPTNTFVASFIGSPAMNMIEGIVEKNKTGLQLKVNDSHFSIPKLPELMEGQEIIAGVRPENLALEKNGIPAKIAVIEPTGAETHLLLRGNDQDLTCVLRERLNFEPGQNVTLAPKLEGIHIFDKRTNLRIN
;
A
#
# COMPACT_ATOMS: atom_id res chain seq x y z
N VAL A 1 5.17 3.55 17.81
CA VAL A 1 5.74 2.43 17.07
C VAL A 1 4.73 1.87 16.06
N TYR A 2 3.46 1.77 16.46
CA TYR A 2 2.42 1.24 15.56
C TYR A 2 2.26 2.11 14.32
N ASP A 3 2.13 3.43 14.49
CA ASP A 3 1.86 4.34 13.38
C ASP A 3 3.09 4.64 12.53
N LYS A 4 4.27 4.66 13.14
CA LYS A 4 5.51 5.03 12.47
C LYS A 4 6.61 4.03 12.74
N PRO A 5 6.56 2.86 12.10
CA PRO A 5 7.61 1.85 12.27
C PRO A 5 8.94 2.35 11.72
N THR A 6 10.04 1.94 12.36
CA THR A 6 11.37 2.41 12.00
C THR A 6 12.04 1.58 10.92
N ASN A 7 11.59 0.34 10.71
CA ASN A 7 12.13 -0.52 9.66
C ASN A 7 11.07 -1.51 9.21
N THR A 8 11.36 -2.27 8.14
CA THR A 8 10.40 -3.18 7.56
C THR A 8 10.04 -4.36 8.46
N PHE A 9 10.98 -4.81 9.28
CA PHE A 9 10.70 -5.88 10.22
C PHE A 9 9.63 -5.46 11.23
N VAL A 10 9.80 -4.26 11.81
CA VAL A 10 8.82 -3.71 12.74
C VAL A 10 7.48 -3.49 12.03
N ALA A 11 7.51 -2.95 10.81
CA ALA A 11 6.31 -2.66 10.04
C ALA A 11 5.49 -3.92 9.77
N SER A 12 6.16 -5.02 9.41
CA SER A 12 5.46 -6.27 9.10
C SER A 12 5.01 -7.02 10.34
N PHE A 13 5.64 -6.79 11.49
CA PHE A 13 5.38 -7.52 12.72
C PHE A 13 4.29 -6.88 13.58
N ILE A 14 4.20 -5.54 13.56
CA ILE A 14 3.28 -4.79 14.41
C ILE A 14 1.99 -4.49 13.65
N GLY A 15 0.88 -4.68 14.35
CA GLY A 15 -0.44 -4.47 13.79
C GLY A 15 -1.05 -5.78 13.31
N SER A 16 -2.36 -5.86 13.37
CA SER A 16 -3.11 -7.01 12.89
C SER A 16 -4.36 -6.52 12.17
N PRO A 17 -4.48 -6.75 10.84
CA PRO A 17 -3.49 -7.40 10.00
C PRO A 17 -2.22 -6.56 9.80
N ALA A 18 -1.17 -7.22 9.33
CA ALA A 18 0.12 -6.58 9.12
C ALA A 18 0.06 -5.53 8.01
N MET A 19 1.00 -4.60 8.06
CA MET A 19 1.15 -3.58 7.03
C MET A 19 1.43 -4.21 5.67
N ASN A 20 0.79 -3.68 4.62
CA ASN A 20 1.11 -4.09 3.25
C ASN A 20 2.46 -3.52 2.86
N MET A 21 3.36 -4.37 2.39
CA MET A 21 4.71 -3.96 1.99
C MET A 21 4.82 -4.08 0.48
N ILE A 22 4.92 -2.94 -0.20
CA ILE A 22 4.88 -2.89 -1.67
C ILE A 22 6.19 -2.33 -2.19
N GLU A 23 6.93 -3.16 -2.93
CA GLU A 23 8.20 -2.74 -3.51
C GLU A 23 7.99 -2.04 -4.84
N GLY A 24 8.80 -1.03 -5.11
CA GLY A 24 8.72 -0.32 -6.37
C GLY A 24 9.91 0.61 -6.59
N ILE A 25 9.84 1.36 -7.67
CA ILE A 25 10.89 2.28 -8.10
C ILE A 25 10.32 3.69 -8.14
N VAL A 26 11.05 4.63 -7.56
CA VAL A 26 10.64 6.03 -7.53
C VAL A 26 10.73 6.63 -8.94
N GLU A 27 9.67 7.29 -9.37
CA GLU A 27 9.62 8.00 -10.65
C GLU A 27 9.13 9.43 -10.41
N LYS A 28 9.61 10.36 -11.21
CA LYS A 28 9.07 11.72 -11.24
C LYS A 28 7.95 11.81 -12.25
N ASN A 29 6.92 12.59 -11.92
CA ASN A 29 5.87 12.94 -12.87
C ASN A 29 5.66 14.45 -12.84
N LYS A 30 4.65 14.93 -13.57
CA LYS A 30 4.42 16.39 -13.70
C LYS A 30 4.07 17.05 -12.39
N THR A 31 3.49 16.33 -11.45
CA THR A 31 2.96 16.88 -10.21
C THR A 31 3.77 16.51 -8.97
N GLY A 32 4.73 15.58 -9.09
CA GLY A 32 5.51 15.15 -7.93
C GLY A 32 6.18 13.82 -8.16
N LEU A 33 6.09 12.95 -7.17
CA LEU A 33 6.69 11.63 -7.22
C LEU A 33 5.62 10.53 -7.24
N GLN A 34 5.94 9.45 -7.90
CA GLN A 34 5.12 8.26 -7.90
C GLN A 34 6.00 7.03 -7.73
N LEU A 35 5.39 5.95 -7.26
CA LEU A 35 6.05 4.66 -7.15
C LEU A 35 5.57 3.79 -8.31
N LYS A 36 6.51 3.28 -9.10
CA LYS A 36 6.21 2.34 -10.16
C LYS A 36 6.30 0.93 -9.61
N VAL A 37 5.21 0.20 -9.71
CA VAL A 37 5.07 -1.17 -9.21
C VAL A 37 4.65 -2.03 -10.39
N ASN A 38 5.61 -2.69 -11.03
CA ASN A 38 5.41 -3.39 -12.31
C ASN A 38 4.83 -2.42 -13.36
N ASP A 39 3.65 -2.69 -13.91
CA ASP A 39 3.01 -1.82 -14.89
C ASP A 39 2.09 -0.77 -14.28
N SER A 40 2.02 -0.74 -12.95
CA SER A 40 1.13 0.15 -12.22
C SER A 40 1.92 1.24 -11.52
N HIS A 41 1.24 2.29 -11.08
CA HIS A 41 1.88 3.31 -10.27
C HIS A 41 0.87 4.00 -9.37
N PHE A 42 1.37 4.59 -8.29
CA PHE A 42 0.56 5.43 -7.42
C PHE A 42 1.43 6.56 -6.85
N SER A 43 0.79 7.64 -6.43
CA SER A 43 1.50 8.80 -5.87
C SER A 43 2.13 8.48 -4.53
N ILE A 44 3.31 9.05 -4.29
CA ILE A 44 4.00 8.98 -3.00
C ILE A 44 4.36 10.38 -2.54
N PRO A 45 4.65 10.56 -1.23
CA PRO A 45 5.05 11.88 -0.74
C PRO A 45 6.31 12.39 -1.42
N LYS A 46 6.34 13.71 -1.66
CA LYS A 46 7.52 14.35 -2.22
C LYS A 46 8.51 14.62 -1.10
N LEU A 47 9.57 13.82 -1.04
CA LEU A 47 10.58 13.92 -0.01
C LEU A 47 11.93 14.22 -0.64
N PRO A 48 12.73 15.14 -0.05
CA PRO A 48 14.04 15.48 -0.62
C PRO A 48 15.02 14.30 -0.63
N GLU A 49 14.82 13.32 0.25
CA GLU A 49 15.68 12.15 0.33
C GLU A 49 15.44 11.17 -0.80
N LEU A 50 14.33 11.27 -1.53
CA LEU A 50 13.99 10.33 -2.59
C LEU A 50 14.55 10.79 -3.93
N MET A 51 15.18 9.87 -4.63
CA MET A 51 15.74 10.11 -5.96
C MET A 51 15.05 9.24 -6.98
N GLU A 52 14.88 9.78 -8.19
CA GLU A 52 14.34 9.02 -9.30
C GLU A 52 15.19 7.77 -9.55
N GLY A 53 14.54 6.64 -9.74
CA GLY A 53 15.22 5.36 -9.93
C GLY A 53 15.54 4.61 -8.65
N GLN A 54 15.31 5.21 -7.50
CA GLN A 54 15.58 4.57 -6.21
C GLN A 54 14.59 3.44 -5.94
N GLU A 55 15.09 2.32 -5.45
CA GLU A 55 14.24 1.21 -5.03
C GLU A 55 13.82 1.43 -3.59
N ILE A 56 12.50 1.43 -3.36
CA ILE A 56 11.93 1.62 -2.03
C ILE A 56 10.84 0.60 -1.78
N ILE A 57 10.44 0.53 -0.51
CA ILE A 57 9.28 -0.25 -0.09
C ILE A 57 8.28 0.71 0.52
N ALA A 58 7.06 0.69 -0.01
CA ALA A 58 5.96 1.45 0.56
C ALA A 58 5.21 0.57 1.54
N GLY A 59 5.17 0.97 2.81
CA GLY A 59 4.40 0.29 3.84
C GLY A 59 3.08 1.01 4.03
N VAL A 60 1.98 0.27 3.91
CA VAL A 60 0.65 0.85 3.95
C VAL A 60 -0.25 -0.01 4.84
N ARG A 61 -0.79 0.58 5.89
CA ARG A 61 -1.77 -0.10 6.75
C ARG A 61 -3.03 -0.42 5.93
N PRO A 62 -3.72 -1.52 6.25
CA PRO A 62 -4.91 -1.90 5.47
C PRO A 62 -5.98 -0.81 5.39
N GLU A 63 -6.16 -0.02 6.43
CA GLU A 63 -7.15 1.06 6.44
C GLU A 63 -6.71 2.25 5.57
N ASN A 64 -5.46 2.29 5.16
CA ASN A 64 -4.91 3.35 4.30
C ASN A 64 -4.79 2.95 2.84
N LEU A 65 -5.25 1.75 2.47
CA LEU A 65 -5.48 1.41 1.07
C LEU A 65 -6.92 1.79 0.72
N ALA A 66 -7.09 2.39 -0.45
CA ALA A 66 -8.39 2.82 -0.91
C ALA A 66 -8.67 2.29 -2.31
N LEU A 67 -9.96 2.18 -2.65
CA LEU A 67 -10.37 1.87 -4.02
C LEU A 67 -10.21 3.12 -4.86
N GLU A 68 -9.45 3.02 -5.93
CA GLU A 68 -9.12 4.15 -6.79
C GLU A 68 -9.16 3.71 -8.26
N LYS A 69 -9.25 4.69 -9.17
CA LYS A 69 -9.22 4.41 -10.60
C LYS A 69 -7.82 4.01 -11.07
N ASN A 70 -6.80 4.60 -10.48
CA ASN A 70 -5.40 4.35 -10.84
C ASN A 70 -4.68 3.78 -9.64
N GLY A 71 -3.89 2.75 -9.87
CA GLY A 71 -3.15 2.11 -8.79
C GLY A 71 -2.86 0.67 -9.12
N ILE A 72 -2.84 -0.17 -8.11
CA ILE A 72 -2.51 -1.58 -8.25
C ILE A 72 -3.78 -2.39 -8.52
N PRO A 73 -3.85 -3.10 -9.66
CA PRO A 73 -4.97 -4.02 -9.89
C PRO A 73 -4.89 -5.20 -8.93
N ALA A 74 -6.02 -5.58 -8.39
CA ALA A 74 -6.08 -6.69 -7.45
C ALA A 74 -7.40 -7.42 -7.59
N LYS A 75 -7.40 -8.67 -7.19
CA LYS A 75 -8.60 -9.51 -7.20
C LYS A 75 -8.97 -9.85 -5.77
N ILE A 76 -10.22 -9.66 -5.42
CA ILE A 76 -10.72 -9.97 -4.09
C ILE A 76 -10.80 -11.48 -3.92
N ALA A 77 -10.14 -12.00 -2.90
CA ALA A 77 -10.16 -13.42 -2.56
C ALA A 77 -11.14 -13.71 -1.44
N VAL A 78 -11.11 -12.92 -0.38
CA VAL A 78 -11.96 -13.15 0.80
C VAL A 78 -12.55 -11.82 1.25
N ILE A 79 -13.82 -11.86 1.64
CA ILE A 79 -14.55 -10.72 2.18
C ILE A 79 -15.01 -11.09 3.58
N GLU A 80 -14.66 -10.25 4.55
CA GLU A 80 -14.99 -10.50 5.95
C GLU A 80 -15.62 -9.27 6.57
N PRO A 81 -16.97 -9.22 6.66
CA PRO A 81 -17.63 -8.11 7.32
C PRO A 81 -17.44 -8.20 8.84
N THR A 82 -17.10 -7.09 9.47
CA THR A 82 -16.92 -7.03 10.92
C THR A 82 -17.63 -5.77 11.46
N GLY A 83 -18.91 -5.86 11.71
CA GLY A 83 -19.68 -4.72 12.21
C GLY A 83 -19.64 -3.54 11.25
N ALA A 84 -18.92 -2.48 11.60
CA ALA A 84 -18.85 -1.27 10.79
C ALA A 84 -17.81 -1.32 9.67
N GLU A 85 -17.03 -2.40 9.60
CA GLU A 85 -15.92 -2.48 8.65
C GLU A 85 -16.09 -3.70 7.73
N THR A 86 -15.45 -3.62 6.58
CA THR A 86 -15.32 -4.75 5.68
C THR A 86 -13.82 -4.99 5.46
N HIS A 87 -13.36 -6.18 5.80
CA HIS A 87 -11.97 -6.58 5.61
C HIS A 87 -11.87 -7.37 4.32
N LEU A 88 -10.97 -6.97 3.45
CA LEU A 88 -10.74 -7.64 2.17
C LEU A 88 -9.35 -8.25 2.17
N LEU A 89 -9.28 -9.51 1.78
CA LEU A 89 -8.02 -10.15 1.41
C LEU A 89 -8.00 -10.20 -0.10
N LEU A 90 -6.95 -9.64 -0.69
CA LEU A 90 -6.83 -9.52 -2.14
C LEU A 90 -5.50 -10.09 -2.62
N ARG A 91 -5.46 -10.38 -3.91
CA ARG A 91 -4.22 -10.79 -4.57
C ARG A 91 -3.92 -9.81 -5.70
N GLY A 92 -2.76 -9.17 -5.65
CA GLY A 92 -2.31 -8.24 -6.66
C GLY A 92 -0.81 -8.06 -6.58
N ASN A 93 -0.16 -7.73 -7.70
CA ASN A 93 1.28 -7.58 -7.74
C ASN A 93 2.02 -8.82 -7.21
N ASP A 94 1.46 -10.00 -7.50
CA ASP A 94 2.02 -11.29 -7.05
C ASP A 94 2.19 -11.38 -5.53
N GLN A 95 1.33 -10.71 -4.78
CA GLN A 95 1.37 -10.74 -3.32
C GLN A 95 -0.03 -10.66 -2.75
N ASP A 96 -0.15 -11.03 -1.49
CA ASP A 96 -1.39 -10.84 -0.74
C ASP A 96 -1.42 -9.40 -0.24
N LEU A 97 -2.61 -8.79 -0.37
CA LEU A 97 -2.86 -7.44 0.11
C LEU A 97 -4.08 -7.49 1.02
N THR A 98 -4.08 -6.65 2.05
CA THR A 98 -5.23 -6.51 2.93
C THR A 98 -5.71 -5.07 2.90
N CYS A 99 -7.04 -4.93 2.89
CA CYS A 99 -7.68 -3.62 2.83
C CYS A 99 -8.85 -3.61 3.81
N VAL A 100 -8.98 -2.53 4.57
CA VAL A 100 -10.08 -2.37 5.51
C VAL A 100 -10.89 -1.15 5.10
N LEU A 101 -12.15 -1.38 4.76
CA LEU A 101 -13.06 -0.33 4.35
C LEU A 101 -14.12 -0.11 5.42
N ARG A 102 -14.41 1.13 5.74
CA ARG A 102 -15.44 1.48 6.74
C ARG A 102 -16.82 1.64 6.12
N GLU A 103 -16.90 1.49 4.80
CA GLU A 103 -18.15 1.56 4.08
C GLU A 103 -18.69 0.16 3.82
N ARG A 104 -20.02 0.03 3.83
CA ARG A 104 -20.66 -1.22 3.43
C ARG A 104 -20.87 -1.20 1.94
N LEU A 105 -19.91 -1.69 1.22
CA LEU A 105 -19.99 -1.86 -0.21
C LEU A 105 -20.24 -3.34 -0.52
N ASN A 106 -20.94 -3.59 -1.62
CA ASN A 106 -21.22 -4.95 -2.03
C ASN A 106 -20.07 -5.45 -2.89
N PHE A 107 -19.31 -6.39 -2.33
CA PHE A 107 -18.21 -7.03 -3.03
C PHE A 107 -18.50 -8.52 -3.22
N GLU A 108 -17.86 -9.09 -4.21
CA GLU A 108 -17.94 -10.54 -4.45
C GLU A 108 -16.53 -11.10 -4.59
N PRO A 109 -16.31 -12.35 -4.10
CA PRO A 109 -15.02 -13.01 -4.36
C PRO A 109 -14.77 -13.12 -5.86
N GLY A 110 -13.52 -12.86 -6.26
CA GLY A 110 -13.15 -12.86 -7.66
C GLY A 110 -13.30 -11.51 -8.35
N GLN A 111 -13.90 -10.54 -7.69
CA GLN A 111 -14.07 -9.20 -8.25
C GLN A 111 -12.73 -8.49 -8.41
N ASN A 112 -12.56 -7.83 -9.57
CA ASN A 112 -11.36 -7.04 -9.83
C ASN A 112 -11.57 -5.62 -9.34
N VAL A 113 -10.57 -5.10 -8.63
CA VAL A 113 -10.57 -3.72 -8.13
C VAL A 113 -9.19 -3.12 -8.37
N THR A 114 -9.09 -1.81 -8.19
CA THR A 114 -7.81 -1.11 -8.24
C THR A 114 -7.63 -0.38 -6.92
N LEU A 115 -6.43 -0.52 -6.33
CA LEU A 115 -6.11 0.01 -5.02
C LEU A 115 -4.97 1.01 -5.09
N ALA A 116 -5.06 2.06 -4.31
CA ALA A 116 -3.95 3.00 -4.13
C ALA A 116 -3.90 3.43 -2.67
N PRO A 117 -2.69 3.66 -2.14
CA PRO A 117 -2.55 4.16 -0.77
C PRO A 117 -3.02 5.61 -0.66
N LYS A 118 -3.58 5.96 0.48
CA LYS A 118 -3.78 7.35 0.84
C LYS A 118 -2.40 7.97 1.05
N LEU A 119 -2.18 9.14 0.47
CA LEU A 119 -0.85 9.75 0.44
C LEU A 119 -0.25 9.92 1.84
N GLU A 120 -1.05 10.35 2.78
CA GLU A 120 -0.60 10.57 4.16
C GLU A 120 -0.38 9.28 4.95
N GLY A 121 -0.79 8.15 4.41
CA GLY A 121 -0.64 6.86 5.07
C GLY A 121 0.50 6.01 4.54
N ILE A 122 1.39 6.57 3.73
CA ILE A 122 2.49 5.81 3.14
C ILE A 122 3.75 5.97 3.99
N HIS A 123 4.30 4.84 4.44
CA HIS A 123 5.59 4.79 5.10
C HIS A 123 6.61 4.28 4.11
N ILE A 124 7.71 5.01 3.94
CA ILE A 124 8.69 4.70 2.91
C ILE A 124 9.96 4.17 3.55
N PHE A 125 10.42 3.02 3.08
CA PHE A 125 11.63 2.37 3.54
C PHE A 125 12.60 2.23 2.36
N ASP A 126 13.88 2.45 2.62
CA ASP A 126 14.91 2.17 1.65
C ASP A 126 15.03 0.65 1.50
N LYS A 127 14.91 0.16 0.26
CA LYS A 127 14.95 -1.30 0.05
C LYS A 127 16.31 -1.89 0.39
N ARG A 128 17.39 -1.14 0.16
CA ARG A 128 18.74 -1.63 0.42
C ARG A 128 19.03 -1.78 1.91
N THR A 129 18.58 -0.83 2.74
CA THR A 129 18.86 -0.83 4.17
C THR A 129 17.69 -1.30 5.02
N ASN A 130 16.48 -1.31 4.46
CA ASN A 130 15.21 -1.56 5.15
C ASN A 130 14.90 -0.53 6.24
N LEU A 131 15.60 0.60 6.25
CA LEU A 131 15.35 1.67 7.20
C LEU A 131 14.34 2.66 6.65
N ARG A 132 13.55 3.22 7.55
CA ARG A 132 12.50 4.18 7.19
C ARG A 132 13.13 5.50 6.74
N ILE A 133 12.56 6.10 5.68
CA ILE A 133 13.02 7.36 5.12
C ILE A 133 12.15 8.53 5.61
N ASN A 134 10.82 8.33 5.68
CA ASN A 134 9.93 9.43 6.06
C ASN A 134 9.42 9.39 7.50
#